data_162451474978f871a3a0df4248cdf9ec
#
_entry.id   162451474978f871a3a0df4248cdf9ec
#
_cell.length_a   1.000
_cell.length_b   1.000
_cell.length_c   1.000
_cell.angle_alpha   90.00
_cell.angle_beta   90.00
_cell.angle_gamma   90.00
#
_symmetry.space_group_name_H-M   'P 1'
#
loop_
_entity.id
_entity.type
_entity.pdbx_description
1 polymer ?
#
loop_
_entity_poly.entity_id
_entity_poly.type
_entity_poly.pdbx_seq_one_letter_code
_entity_poly.pdbx_strand_id
1 'polypeptide(L)'
;EPTRCKVVTAHKGDLWLRLIATGKAAHGARPELGRNAIHSLAQCIVAIETDYAALLRKRRHPLLGHATINTGTIRGGAQPNIVPAHCEADLDRRTLPGETFAKIRREILGVLGKRGLKAKLIDVKDFTCPALETDPGLPWVRNFMRVGRQKKPIGVDYYCDAANLAG
;
A
#
# COMPACT_ATOMS: atom_id res chain seq x y z
N GLU A 1 -14.55 -14.78 5.04
CA GLU A 1 -15.12 -13.52 4.54
C GLU A 1 -16.44 -13.78 3.80
N PRO A 2 -17.46 -12.95 3.99
CA PRO A 2 -18.78 -13.16 3.38
C PRO A 2 -18.75 -12.83 1.89
N THR A 3 -18.70 -13.86 1.04
CA THR A 3 -18.72 -13.74 -0.43
C THR A 3 -20.12 -13.83 -1.03
N ARG A 4 -21.18 -13.93 -0.22
CA ARG A 4 -22.57 -14.23 -0.66
C ARG A 4 -22.64 -15.50 -1.51
N CYS A 5 -21.92 -16.54 -1.09
CA CYS A 5 -21.78 -17.82 -1.78
C CYS A 5 -21.20 -17.69 -3.22
N LYS A 6 -20.47 -16.62 -3.52
CA LYS A 6 -19.77 -16.47 -4.80
C LYS A 6 -18.40 -17.13 -4.75
N VAL A 7 -18.02 -17.76 -5.85
CA VAL A 7 -16.67 -18.31 -6.04
C VAL A 7 -15.72 -17.16 -6.36
N VAL A 8 -14.84 -16.87 -5.42
CA VAL A 8 -13.78 -15.86 -5.53
C VAL A 8 -12.52 -16.59 -5.95
N THR A 9 -11.88 -16.15 -7.04
CA THR A 9 -10.64 -16.74 -7.54
C THR A 9 -9.45 -15.79 -7.45
N ALA A 10 -9.68 -14.53 -7.07
CA ALA A 10 -8.60 -13.58 -6.85
C ALA A 10 -8.92 -12.62 -5.71
N HIS A 11 -7.91 -12.26 -4.93
CA HIS A 11 -8.01 -11.18 -3.97
C HIS A 11 -6.73 -10.34 -3.91
N LYS A 12 -6.87 -9.08 -3.51
CA LYS A 12 -5.70 -8.22 -3.29
C LYS A 12 -4.96 -8.64 -2.04
N GLY A 13 -3.64 -8.48 -2.08
CA GLY A 13 -2.81 -8.54 -0.90
C GLY A 13 -2.82 -7.23 -0.12
N ASP A 14 -2.18 -7.24 1.04
CA ASP A 14 -2.13 -6.13 1.98
C ASP A 14 -0.69 -5.92 2.47
N LEU A 15 -0.15 -4.72 2.25
CA LEU A 15 1.18 -4.33 2.69
C LEU A 15 1.10 -2.99 3.42
N TRP A 16 1.32 -3.01 4.74
CA TRP A 16 1.38 -1.80 5.54
C TRP A 16 2.81 -1.34 5.68
N LEU A 17 3.03 -0.09 5.32
CA LEU A 17 4.33 0.55 5.32
C LEU A 17 4.29 1.80 6.19
N ARG A 18 5.39 2.09 6.86
CA ARG A 18 5.59 3.36 7.56
C ARG A 18 6.65 4.18 6.84
N LEU A 19 6.27 5.39 6.48
CA LEU A 19 7.15 6.39 5.91
C LEU A 19 7.60 7.35 7.00
N ILE A 20 8.92 7.52 7.16
CA ILE A 20 9.52 8.31 8.23
C ILE A 20 10.39 9.41 7.63
N ALA A 21 10.08 10.66 7.98
CA ALA A 21 10.94 11.79 7.68
C ALA A 21 11.64 12.29 8.94
N THR A 22 12.92 12.55 8.82
CA THR A 22 13.74 13.14 9.89
C THR A 22 14.11 14.57 9.53
N GLY A 23 14.04 15.43 10.52
CA GLY A 23 14.37 16.85 10.41
C GLY A 23 15.47 17.27 11.37
N LYS A 24 15.44 18.55 11.77
CA LYS A 24 16.28 19.15 12.80
C LYS A 24 15.41 20.10 13.61
N ALA A 25 15.37 19.90 14.91
CA ALA A 25 14.61 20.80 15.81
C ALA A 25 15.24 22.18 15.86
N ALA A 26 14.39 23.20 15.96
CA ALA A 26 14.76 24.59 16.21
C ALA A 26 13.58 25.31 16.89
N HIS A 27 13.84 26.45 17.48
CA HIS A 27 12.77 27.31 18.01
C HIS A 27 11.91 27.86 16.86
N GLY A 28 10.59 27.88 17.02
CA GLY A 28 9.65 28.31 15.98
C GLY A 28 9.81 29.76 15.52
N ALA A 29 10.45 30.64 16.36
CA ALA A 29 10.81 32.01 15.97
C ALA A 29 12.04 32.09 15.04
N ARG A 30 12.80 30.98 14.89
CA ARG A 30 13.97 30.87 13.99
C ARG A 30 13.92 29.55 13.21
N PRO A 31 12.87 29.33 12.39
CA PRO A 31 12.66 28.07 11.70
C PRO A 31 13.77 27.74 10.69
N GLU A 32 14.49 28.74 10.19
CA GLU A 32 15.62 28.59 9.26
C GLU A 32 16.81 27.82 9.85
N LEU A 33 16.92 27.76 11.18
CA LEU A 33 17.96 26.98 11.86
C LEU A 33 17.61 25.48 11.98
N GLY A 34 16.35 25.13 11.66
CA GLY A 34 15.84 23.78 11.68
C GLY A 34 15.62 23.18 10.29
N ARG A 35 15.08 21.96 10.29
CA ARG A 35 14.51 21.30 9.10
C ARG A 35 13.23 20.61 9.50
N ASN A 36 12.12 21.10 9.00
CA ASN A 36 10.78 20.64 9.41
C ASN A 36 10.46 19.26 8.80
N ALA A 37 10.36 18.23 9.65
CA ALA A 37 10.05 16.88 9.24
C ALA A 37 8.60 16.73 8.73
N ILE A 38 7.65 17.53 9.24
CA ILE A 38 6.26 17.52 8.75
C ILE A 38 6.23 18.02 7.30
N HIS A 39 6.91 19.11 6.97
CA HIS A 39 6.98 19.62 5.59
C HIS A 39 7.61 18.59 4.66
N SER A 40 8.72 17.95 5.09
CA SER A 40 9.40 16.92 4.31
C SER A 40 8.49 15.71 4.05
N LEU A 41 7.77 15.24 5.07
CA LEU A 41 6.86 14.11 4.93
C LEU A 41 5.63 14.45 4.08
N ALA A 42 5.07 15.65 4.23
CA ALA A 42 3.95 16.10 3.41
C ALA A 42 4.28 16.09 1.91
N GLN A 43 5.47 16.54 1.53
CA GLN A 43 5.95 16.46 0.13
C GLN A 43 6.07 15.01 -0.35
N CYS A 44 6.55 14.09 0.50
CA CYS A 44 6.61 12.66 0.19
C CYS A 44 5.21 12.07 -0.01
N ILE A 45 4.26 12.40 0.86
CA ILE A 45 2.87 11.95 0.74
C ILE A 45 2.25 12.44 -0.57
N VAL A 46 2.40 13.72 -0.91
CA VAL A 46 1.91 14.27 -2.18
C VAL A 46 2.52 13.54 -3.38
N ALA A 47 3.83 13.25 -3.37
CA ALA A 47 4.47 12.49 -4.44
C ALA A 47 3.92 11.06 -4.56
N ILE A 48 3.61 10.40 -3.45
CA ILE A 48 3.01 9.07 -3.43
C ILE A 48 1.58 9.12 -3.99
N GLU A 49 0.75 10.03 -3.52
CA GLU A 49 -0.66 10.16 -3.93
C GLU A 49 -0.83 10.61 -5.40
N THR A 50 0.15 11.35 -5.93
CA THR A 50 0.11 11.80 -7.33
C THR A 50 0.84 10.81 -8.24
N ASP A 51 2.17 10.67 -8.10
CA ASP A 51 3.01 9.97 -9.09
C ASP A 51 2.94 8.46 -8.94
N TYR A 52 3.06 7.96 -7.71
CA TYR A 52 3.00 6.51 -7.48
C TYR A 52 1.58 5.97 -7.73
N ALA A 53 0.55 6.66 -7.26
CA ALA A 53 -0.83 6.27 -7.54
C ALA A 53 -1.15 6.32 -9.05
N ALA A 54 -0.58 7.28 -9.81
CA ALA A 54 -0.70 7.30 -11.27
C ALA A 54 -0.01 6.11 -11.93
N LEU A 55 1.15 5.67 -11.41
CA LEU A 55 1.84 4.46 -11.85
C LEU A 55 0.98 3.20 -11.62
N LEU A 56 0.33 3.09 -10.46
CA LEU A 56 -0.53 1.97 -10.10
C LEU A 56 -1.75 1.87 -11.02
N ARG A 57 -2.38 2.99 -11.37
CA ARG A 57 -3.54 3.03 -12.28
C ARG A 57 -3.26 2.47 -13.69
N LYS A 58 -2.00 2.44 -14.10
CA LYS A 58 -1.58 1.87 -15.41
C LYS A 58 -1.54 0.34 -15.43
N ARG A 59 -1.52 -0.31 -14.26
CA ARG A 59 -1.46 -1.77 -14.11
C ARG A 59 -2.85 -2.26 -13.76
N ARG A 60 -3.40 -3.15 -14.57
CA ARG A 60 -4.74 -3.68 -14.36
C ARG A 60 -4.74 -5.20 -14.31
N HIS A 61 -5.45 -5.72 -13.32
CA HIS A 61 -5.83 -7.12 -13.21
C HIS A 61 -7.28 -7.30 -13.66
N PRO A 62 -7.64 -8.36 -14.43
CA PRO A 62 -9.00 -8.52 -14.99
C PRO A 62 -10.11 -8.52 -13.94
N LEU A 63 -9.88 -9.14 -12.77
CA LEU A 63 -10.87 -9.27 -11.71
C LEU A 63 -10.72 -8.24 -10.58
N LEU A 64 -9.52 -7.67 -10.37
CA LEU A 64 -9.19 -6.83 -9.20
C LEU A 64 -9.01 -5.35 -9.56
N GLY A 65 -9.07 -5.00 -10.86
CA GLY A 65 -8.79 -3.65 -11.29
C GLY A 65 -7.31 -3.28 -11.07
N HIS A 66 -7.04 -2.15 -10.44
CA HIS A 66 -5.67 -1.70 -10.16
C HIS A 66 -5.31 -1.83 -8.68
N ALA A 67 -4.02 -1.88 -8.43
CA ALA A 67 -3.47 -1.78 -7.09
C ALA A 67 -3.71 -0.38 -6.53
N THR A 68 -3.77 -0.24 -5.20
CA THR A 68 -4.04 1.05 -4.54
C THR A 68 -3.04 1.35 -3.45
N ILE A 69 -2.86 2.62 -3.13
CA ILE A 69 -2.15 3.09 -1.96
C ILE A 69 -2.99 4.18 -1.27
N ASN A 70 -2.98 4.18 0.04
CA ASN A 70 -3.69 5.15 0.87
C ASN A 70 -2.81 5.55 2.06
N THR A 71 -2.74 6.83 2.35
CA THR A 71 -2.11 7.33 3.58
C THR A 71 -3.16 7.35 4.68
N GLY A 72 -3.08 6.38 5.60
CA GLY A 72 -4.10 6.17 6.64
C GLY A 72 -3.89 7.01 7.90
N THR A 73 -2.64 7.28 8.27
CA THR A 73 -2.30 8.09 9.46
C THR A 73 -1.09 8.97 9.21
N ILE A 74 -1.00 10.07 9.96
CA ILE A 74 0.18 10.93 10.04
C ILE A 74 0.37 11.38 11.49
N ARG A 75 1.61 11.37 11.98
CA ARG A 75 1.98 11.81 13.33
C ARG A 75 3.30 12.55 13.30
N GLY A 76 3.38 13.71 13.92
CA GLY A 76 4.62 14.50 13.99
C GLY A 76 4.48 15.79 14.76
N GLY A 77 5.63 16.28 15.25
CA GLY A 77 5.67 17.47 16.09
C GLY A 77 5.27 17.21 17.55
N ALA A 78 5.68 18.11 18.44
CA ALA A 78 5.34 18.07 19.85
C ALA A 78 4.60 19.35 20.29
N GLN A 79 5.06 20.52 19.82
CA GLN A 79 4.50 21.83 20.17
C GLN A 79 4.57 22.79 18.96
N PRO A 80 3.63 23.75 18.83
CA PRO A 80 3.61 24.65 17.68
C PRO A 80 4.83 25.59 17.59
N ASN A 81 5.49 25.85 18.68
CA ASN A 81 6.67 26.72 18.76
C ASN A 81 8.02 25.99 18.58
N ILE A 82 8.00 24.73 18.14
CA ILE A 82 9.19 23.92 17.86
C ILE A 82 9.12 23.40 16.43
N VAL A 83 10.20 23.58 15.64
CA VAL A 83 10.34 22.93 14.33
C VAL A 83 10.46 21.42 14.53
N PRO A 84 9.58 20.60 13.96
CA PRO A 84 9.57 19.15 14.20
C PRO A 84 10.81 18.45 13.59
N ALA A 85 11.50 17.64 14.40
CA ALA A 85 12.61 16.80 13.95
C ALA A 85 12.19 15.40 13.49
N HIS A 86 10.94 15.00 13.73
CA HIS A 86 10.39 13.69 13.36
C HIS A 86 8.95 13.83 12.89
N CYS A 87 8.62 13.07 11.84
CA CYS A 87 7.26 12.88 11.38
C CYS A 87 7.15 11.52 10.69
N GLU A 88 6.05 10.79 10.91
CA GLU A 88 5.77 9.50 10.29
C GLU A 88 4.35 9.42 9.76
N ALA A 89 4.16 8.57 8.75
CA ALA A 89 2.85 8.26 8.18
C ALA A 89 2.74 6.76 7.89
N ASP A 90 1.58 6.17 8.17
CA ASP A 90 1.29 4.79 7.81
C ASP A 90 0.52 4.74 6.50
N LEU A 91 0.98 3.86 5.61
CA LEU A 91 0.46 3.65 4.27
C LEU A 91 -0.16 2.25 4.17
N ASP A 92 -1.37 2.15 3.64
CA ASP A 92 -2.01 0.89 3.22
C ASP A 92 -1.84 0.71 1.71
N ARG A 93 -1.10 -0.32 1.29
CA ARG A 93 -0.83 -0.66 -0.10
C ARG A 93 -1.51 -1.98 -0.45
N ARG A 94 -2.61 -1.93 -1.23
CA ARG A 94 -3.27 -3.13 -1.74
C ARG A 94 -2.56 -3.62 -2.99
N THR A 95 -2.07 -4.88 -2.94
CA THR A 95 -1.22 -5.47 -3.98
C THR A 95 -2.03 -6.34 -4.94
N LEU A 96 -1.50 -6.53 -6.15
CA LEU A 96 -2.03 -7.45 -7.15
C LEU A 96 -1.18 -8.74 -7.20
N PRO A 97 -1.73 -9.86 -7.69
CA PRO A 97 -0.96 -11.06 -7.97
C PRO A 97 0.28 -10.75 -8.82
N GLY A 98 1.41 -11.38 -8.47
CA GLY A 98 2.70 -11.16 -9.14
C GLY A 98 3.48 -9.91 -8.71
N GLU A 99 2.94 -9.04 -7.85
CA GLU A 99 3.69 -7.96 -7.24
C GLU A 99 4.50 -8.46 -6.02
N THR A 100 5.79 -8.18 -5.99
CA THR A 100 6.65 -8.49 -4.83
C THR A 100 6.82 -7.27 -3.93
N PHE A 101 6.86 -7.48 -2.62
CA PHE A 101 7.04 -6.40 -1.64
C PHE A 101 8.35 -5.63 -1.85
N ALA A 102 9.43 -6.33 -2.23
CA ALA A 102 10.70 -5.69 -2.55
C ALA A 102 10.60 -4.73 -3.75
N LYS A 103 9.85 -5.11 -4.80
CA LYS A 103 9.60 -4.26 -5.97
C LYS A 103 8.78 -3.04 -5.59
N ILE A 104 7.72 -3.22 -4.78
CA ILE A 104 6.86 -2.14 -4.30
C ILE A 104 7.66 -1.08 -3.55
N ARG A 105 8.51 -1.50 -2.59
CA ARG A 105 9.37 -0.58 -1.84
C ARG A 105 10.32 0.20 -2.76
N ARG A 106 10.94 -0.49 -3.70
CA ARG A 106 11.84 0.14 -4.68
C ARG A 106 11.12 1.18 -5.54
N GLU A 107 9.89 0.90 -5.94
CA GLU A 107 9.07 1.83 -6.73
C GLU A 107 8.71 3.09 -5.93
N ILE A 108 8.26 2.93 -4.68
CA ILE A 108 7.94 4.07 -3.79
C ILE A 108 9.19 4.93 -3.60
N LEU A 109 10.31 4.34 -3.20
CA LEU A 109 11.57 5.08 -3.00
C LEU A 109 12.07 5.71 -4.29
N GLY A 110 11.88 5.04 -5.44
CA GLY A 110 12.22 5.59 -6.75
C GLY A 110 11.40 6.82 -7.13
N VAL A 111 10.10 6.83 -6.82
CA VAL A 111 9.23 8.01 -7.02
C VAL A 111 9.70 9.18 -6.16
N LEU A 112 9.98 8.94 -4.87
CA LEU A 112 10.51 9.97 -3.98
C LEU A 112 11.86 10.51 -4.47
N GLY A 113 12.78 9.61 -4.87
CA GLY A 113 14.11 9.98 -5.36
C GLY A 113 14.07 10.85 -6.61
N LYS A 114 13.13 10.62 -7.54
CA LYS A 114 12.94 11.46 -8.74
C LYS A 114 12.59 12.91 -8.42
N ARG A 115 11.97 13.16 -7.27
CA ARG A 115 11.66 14.50 -6.76
C ARG A 115 12.71 15.04 -5.79
N GLY A 116 13.84 14.35 -5.60
CA GLY A 116 14.86 14.71 -4.61
C GLY A 116 14.41 14.55 -3.15
N LEU A 117 13.29 13.84 -2.91
CA LEU A 117 12.73 13.62 -1.59
C LEU A 117 13.37 12.40 -0.93
N LYS A 118 13.56 12.47 0.40
CA LYS A 118 14.17 11.40 1.19
C LYS A 118 13.28 11.07 2.38
N ALA A 119 12.96 9.79 2.53
CA ALA A 119 12.28 9.24 3.70
C ALA A 119 12.72 7.79 3.92
N LYS A 120 12.68 7.32 5.17
CA LYS A 120 12.86 5.90 5.49
C LYS A 120 11.53 5.20 5.33
N LEU A 121 11.54 4.03 4.70
CA LEU A 121 10.36 3.19 4.52
C LEU A 121 10.59 1.86 5.24
N ILE A 122 9.68 1.50 6.16
CA ILE A 122 9.73 0.26 6.92
C ILE A 122 8.39 -0.47 6.87
N ASP A 123 8.39 -1.76 7.16
CA ASP A 123 7.17 -2.55 7.32
C ASP A 123 6.56 -2.28 8.69
N VAL A 124 5.22 -2.28 8.75
CA VAL A 124 4.45 -2.14 9.99
C VAL A 124 4.05 -3.51 10.53
N LYS A 125 3.85 -4.49 9.64
CA LYS A 125 3.48 -5.87 10.00
C LYS A 125 4.68 -6.80 9.92
N ASP A 126 4.75 -7.76 10.84
CA ASP A 126 5.79 -8.80 10.88
C ASP A 126 5.47 -10.00 9.97
N PHE A 127 4.28 -10.03 9.36
CA PHE A 127 3.82 -11.10 8.50
C PHE A 127 3.41 -10.58 7.12
N THR A 128 3.45 -11.48 6.15
CA THR A 128 3.08 -11.17 4.77
C THR A 128 1.60 -11.45 4.51
N CYS A 129 0.95 -10.58 3.73
CA CYS A 129 -0.42 -10.73 3.26
C CYS A 129 -0.39 -10.70 1.73
N PRO A 130 0.03 -11.77 1.05
CA PRO A 130 0.16 -11.77 -0.41
C PRO A 130 -1.20 -11.72 -1.10
N ALA A 131 -1.21 -11.23 -2.33
CA ALA A 131 -2.37 -11.37 -3.20
C ALA A 131 -2.50 -12.83 -3.67
N LEU A 132 -3.73 -13.26 -3.93
CA LEU A 132 -4.04 -14.60 -4.45
C LEU A 132 -4.68 -14.51 -5.83
N GLU A 133 -4.28 -15.42 -6.70
CA GLU A 133 -4.99 -15.74 -7.94
C GLU A 133 -5.01 -17.25 -8.14
N THR A 134 -6.21 -17.79 -8.33
CA THR A 134 -6.45 -19.20 -8.61
C THR A 134 -6.98 -19.34 -10.03
N ASP A 135 -6.43 -20.27 -10.83
CA ASP A 135 -6.91 -20.51 -12.19
C ASP A 135 -8.38 -20.95 -12.17
N PRO A 136 -9.28 -20.16 -12.77
CA PRO A 136 -10.70 -20.53 -12.87
C PRO A 136 -10.96 -21.75 -13.76
N GLY A 137 -9.97 -22.19 -14.53
CA GLY A 137 -10.01 -23.39 -15.36
C GLY A 137 -9.87 -24.69 -14.59
N LEU A 138 -9.45 -24.67 -13.32
CA LEU A 138 -9.31 -25.87 -12.51
C LEU A 138 -10.65 -26.63 -12.34
N PRO A 139 -10.64 -27.98 -12.43
CA PRO A 139 -11.87 -28.78 -12.38
C PRO A 139 -12.74 -28.52 -11.14
N TRP A 140 -12.11 -28.38 -9.97
CA TRP A 140 -12.84 -28.11 -8.72
C TRP A 140 -13.41 -26.68 -8.68
N VAL A 141 -12.72 -25.66 -9.24
CA VAL A 141 -13.27 -24.29 -9.35
C VAL A 141 -14.50 -24.29 -10.26
N ARG A 142 -14.41 -24.95 -11.42
CA ARG A 142 -15.54 -25.10 -12.36
C ARG A 142 -16.72 -25.80 -11.70
N ASN A 143 -16.46 -26.84 -10.89
CA ASN A 143 -17.52 -27.55 -10.17
C ASN A 143 -18.21 -26.65 -9.15
N PHE A 144 -17.46 -25.89 -8.34
CA PHE A 144 -18.05 -24.92 -7.41
C PHE A 144 -18.88 -23.86 -8.14
N MET A 145 -18.38 -23.33 -9.24
CA MET A 145 -19.11 -22.36 -10.05
C MET A 145 -20.41 -22.95 -10.61
N ARG A 146 -20.37 -24.20 -11.09
CA ARG A 146 -21.55 -24.92 -11.60
C ARG A 146 -22.61 -25.09 -10.51
N VAL A 147 -22.21 -25.58 -9.33
CA VAL A 147 -23.11 -25.77 -8.18
C VAL A 147 -23.69 -24.43 -7.73
N GLY A 148 -22.87 -23.38 -7.65
CA GLY A 148 -23.25 -22.02 -7.30
C GLY A 148 -24.00 -21.26 -8.40
N ARG A 149 -24.29 -21.89 -9.55
CA ARG A 149 -24.92 -21.26 -10.74
C ARG A 149 -24.23 -19.96 -11.15
N GLN A 150 -22.90 -19.90 -11.03
CA GLN A 150 -22.08 -18.73 -11.33
C GLN A 150 -21.39 -18.89 -12.68
N LYS A 151 -21.59 -17.92 -13.59
CA LYS A 151 -21.03 -17.96 -14.94
C LYS A 151 -19.58 -17.54 -15.03
N LYS A 152 -19.14 -16.64 -14.14
CA LYS A 152 -17.76 -16.08 -14.11
C LYS A 152 -17.29 -15.98 -12.67
N PRO A 153 -15.99 -16.21 -12.39
CA PRO A 153 -15.42 -15.96 -11.08
C PRO A 153 -15.42 -14.45 -10.78
N ILE A 154 -15.28 -14.10 -9.51
CA ILE A 154 -15.11 -12.71 -9.08
C ILE A 154 -13.79 -12.53 -8.36
N GLY A 155 -13.31 -11.30 -8.32
CA GLY A 155 -12.24 -10.83 -7.46
C GLY A 155 -12.78 -10.00 -6.31
N VAL A 156 -12.01 -9.91 -5.22
CA VAL A 156 -12.33 -9.07 -4.06
C VAL A 156 -11.14 -8.18 -3.70
N ASP A 157 -11.44 -7.00 -3.16
CA ASP A 157 -10.43 -5.98 -2.87
C ASP A 157 -9.77 -6.13 -1.50
N TYR A 158 -10.31 -7.00 -0.63
CA TYR A 158 -9.75 -7.30 0.68
C TYR A 158 -8.81 -8.51 0.62
N TYR A 159 -7.93 -8.64 1.60
CA TYR A 159 -7.09 -9.80 1.85
C TYR A 159 -7.87 -10.85 2.65
N CYS A 160 -7.63 -12.13 2.38
CA CYS A 160 -8.06 -13.25 3.23
C CYS A 160 -6.97 -14.31 3.35
N ASP A 161 -7.06 -15.16 4.38
CA ASP A 161 -6.05 -16.17 4.71
C ASP A 161 -5.89 -17.28 3.67
N ALA A 162 -6.78 -17.35 2.68
CA ALA A 162 -6.67 -18.30 1.56
C ALA A 162 -5.29 -18.22 0.85
N ALA A 163 -4.68 -17.03 0.80
CA ALA A 163 -3.36 -16.85 0.22
C ALA A 163 -2.25 -17.61 0.98
N ASN A 164 -2.40 -17.81 2.29
CA ASN A 164 -1.44 -18.56 3.12
C ASN A 164 -1.61 -20.08 2.98
N LEU A 165 -2.76 -20.53 2.46
CA LEU A 165 -3.08 -21.95 2.26
C LEU A 165 -2.81 -22.42 0.83
N ALA A 166 -2.50 -21.51 -0.08
CA ALA A 166 -2.36 -21.77 -1.52
C ALA A 166 -0.90 -22.02 -1.96
N GLY A 167 0.04 -22.11 -1.01
CA GLY A 167 1.48 -22.33 -1.26
C GLY A 167 1.86 -23.79 -1.36
#